data_d74ecb7a29932cce2865627c0e2dd2d5
#
_entry.id   d74ecb7a29932cce2865627c0e2dd2d5
#
_cell.length_a   1.000
_cell.length_b   1.000
_cell.length_c   1.000
_cell.angle_alpha   90.00
_cell.angle_beta   90.00
_cell.angle_gamma   90.00
#
_symmetry.space_group_name_H-M   'P 1'
#
loop_
_entity.id
_entity.type
_entity.pdbx_description
1 polymer ?
#
loop_
_entity_poly.entity_id
_entity_poly.type
_entity_poly.pdbx_seq_one_letter_code
_entity_poly.pdbx_strand_id
1 'polypeptide(L)'
;WIALAPFCGLLDWRPHIWVTGEHGAGKSDTVLEAIRVGMGSGHFISAKGSTTEAGLRQRLKCNAIPAVIDESEPNTNKDRLRLDGLLTLARNASSDDEAIAIKGTVSGEASSFRIRTMCCFASINPYIKELADQSRIAVLEIEKKPQTTATKDDFQTIKRNFLALDKLNFGTLFTNLMISRLPTLEANLLVFIEAAGDVLG
;
A
#
# COMPACT_ATOMS: atom_id res chain seq x y z
N TRP A 1 0.18 3.95 7.55
CA TRP A 1 0.43 3.75 6.12
C TRP A 1 -0.09 4.92 5.28
N ILE A 2 -1.35 5.30 5.37
CA ILE A 2 -1.97 6.41 4.58
C ILE A 2 -1.16 7.71 4.68
N ALA A 3 -0.69 8.06 5.89
CA ALA A 3 0.05 9.29 6.13
C ALA A 3 1.46 9.31 5.51
N LEU A 4 2.12 8.16 5.42
CA LEU A 4 3.52 8.07 4.97
C LEU A 4 3.65 7.57 3.52
N ALA A 5 2.69 6.81 3.02
CA ALA A 5 2.77 6.23 1.68
C ALA A 5 2.93 7.28 0.55
N PRO A 6 2.29 8.47 0.59
CA PRO A 6 2.54 9.51 -0.41
C PRO A 6 3.99 10.00 -0.44
N PHE A 7 4.75 9.76 0.62
CA PHE A 7 6.15 10.17 0.76
C PHE A 7 7.12 8.99 0.70
N CYS A 8 6.71 7.86 0.15
CA CYS A 8 7.53 6.64 0.10
C CYS A 8 8.90 6.85 -0.55
N GLY A 9 9.07 7.87 -1.39
CA GLY A 9 10.36 8.24 -1.97
C GLY A 9 11.37 8.83 -1.00
N LEU A 10 10.93 9.32 0.15
CA LEU A 10 11.77 9.92 1.19
C LEU A 10 12.13 8.94 2.32
N LEU A 11 11.47 7.78 2.34
CA LEU A 11 11.68 6.78 3.38
C LEU A 11 12.80 5.83 2.98
N ASP A 12 13.73 5.56 3.89
CA ASP A 12 14.78 4.55 3.70
C ASP A 12 14.20 3.14 3.79
N TRP A 13 13.18 2.98 4.63
CA TRP A 13 12.41 1.75 4.78
C TRP A 13 10.94 1.97 4.45
N ARG A 14 10.37 1.14 3.58
CA ARG A 14 9.00 1.24 3.05
C ARG A 14 8.18 0.01 3.40
N PRO A 15 7.48 0.02 4.55
CA PRO A 15 6.63 -1.10 4.94
C PRO A 15 5.42 -1.22 4.02
N HIS A 16 5.09 -2.45 3.65
CA HIS A 16 3.89 -2.78 2.90
C HIS A 16 2.77 -3.22 3.84
N ILE A 17 1.54 -3.22 3.35
CA ILE A 17 0.39 -3.75 4.09
C ILE A 17 -0.38 -4.76 3.24
N TRP A 18 -0.99 -5.72 3.91
CA TRP A 18 -1.93 -6.66 3.31
C TRP A 18 -3.24 -6.61 4.08
N VAL A 19 -4.29 -6.12 3.44
CA VAL A 19 -5.63 -6.06 4.00
C VAL A 19 -6.36 -7.35 3.66
N THR A 20 -6.74 -8.12 4.67
CA THR A 20 -7.42 -9.40 4.51
C THR A 20 -8.73 -9.43 5.29
N GLY A 21 -9.57 -10.40 4.99
CA GLY A 21 -10.86 -10.63 5.65
C GLY A 21 -11.83 -11.33 4.71
N GLU A 22 -12.88 -11.92 5.26
CA GLU A 22 -13.90 -12.63 4.50
C GLU A 22 -14.57 -11.76 3.43
N HIS A 23 -15.23 -12.44 2.48
CA HIS A 23 -16.09 -11.75 1.53
C HIS A 23 -17.22 -10.99 2.27
N GLY A 24 -17.37 -9.72 1.91
CA GLY A 24 -18.35 -8.84 2.57
C GLY A 24 -17.96 -8.32 3.96
N ALA A 25 -16.70 -8.48 4.38
CA ALA A 25 -16.17 -7.86 5.60
C ALA A 25 -15.99 -6.34 5.49
N GLY A 26 -16.14 -5.75 4.30
CA GLY A 26 -16.04 -4.31 4.09
C GLY A 26 -14.66 -3.82 3.65
N LYS A 27 -13.72 -4.71 3.25
CA LYS A 27 -12.37 -4.30 2.81
C LYS A 27 -12.37 -3.13 1.83
N SER A 28 -13.10 -3.27 0.74
CA SER A 28 -13.13 -2.25 -0.34
C SER A 28 -13.90 -0.99 0.09
N ASP A 29 -15.05 -1.18 0.77
CA ASP A 29 -15.94 -0.08 1.17
C ASP A 29 -15.43 0.72 2.39
N THR A 30 -14.45 0.20 3.14
CA THR A 30 -13.92 0.86 4.34
C THR A 30 -12.43 1.15 4.19
N VAL A 31 -11.56 0.14 4.21
CA VAL A 31 -10.10 0.37 4.25
C VAL A 31 -9.57 0.91 2.94
N LEU A 32 -9.93 0.30 1.79
CA LEU A 32 -9.46 0.81 0.50
C LEU A 32 -10.08 2.19 0.20
N GLU A 33 -11.33 2.42 0.61
CA GLU A 33 -11.95 3.73 0.48
C GLU A 33 -11.31 4.76 1.41
N ALA A 34 -10.94 4.39 2.64
CA ALA A 34 -10.17 5.26 3.54
C ALA A 34 -8.81 5.64 2.94
N ILE A 35 -8.14 4.68 2.28
CA ILE A 35 -6.89 4.94 1.55
C ILE A 35 -7.15 5.93 0.41
N ARG A 36 -8.18 5.70 -0.40
CA ARG A 36 -8.55 6.57 -1.52
C ARG A 36 -8.85 8.01 -1.08
N VAL A 37 -9.68 8.15 -0.07
CA VAL A 37 -10.08 9.46 0.44
C VAL A 37 -8.94 10.13 1.21
N GLY A 38 -8.19 9.37 2.01
CA GLY A 38 -7.11 9.89 2.82
C GLY A 38 -5.89 10.34 2.03
N MET A 39 -5.58 9.68 0.92
CA MET A 39 -4.46 10.05 0.05
C MET A 39 -4.89 10.99 -1.09
N GLY A 40 -6.15 10.95 -1.49
CA GLY A 40 -6.67 11.64 -2.67
C GLY A 40 -6.40 10.86 -3.96
N SER A 41 -7.36 10.93 -4.89
CA SER A 41 -7.24 10.31 -6.21
C SER A 41 -6.10 10.96 -7.00
N GLY A 42 -5.15 10.16 -7.45
CA GLY A 42 -3.96 10.64 -8.18
C GLY A 42 -2.64 10.54 -7.40
N HIS A 43 -2.68 10.35 -6.09
CA HIS A 43 -1.49 10.17 -5.27
C HIS A 43 -1.11 8.69 -5.06
N PHE A 44 -1.81 7.77 -5.68
CA PHE A 44 -1.48 6.34 -5.68
C PHE A 44 -1.91 5.67 -6.99
N ILE A 45 -1.31 4.51 -7.28
CA ILE A 45 -1.70 3.65 -8.40
C ILE A 45 -2.74 2.67 -7.88
N SER A 46 -3.96 2.73 -8.43
CA SER A 46 -4.96 1.68 -8.22
C SER A 46 -4.77 0.57 -9.26
N ALA A 47 -4.60 -0.66 -8.81
CA ALA A 47 -4.36 -1.83 -9.62
C ALA A 47 -5.24 -3.00 -9.14
N LYS A 48 -5.44 -3.99 -10.00
CA LYS A 48 -6.17 -5.22 -9.68
C LYS A 48 -5.26 -6.44 -9.73
N GLY A 49 -5.71 -7.57 -9.19
CA GLY A 49 -4.97 -8.84 -9.17
C GLY A 49 -4.53 -9.36 -10.54
N SER A 50 -5.09 -8.85 -11.65
CA SER A 50 -4.60 -9.13 -13.02
C SER A 50 -3.32 -8.37 -13.40
N THR A 51 -2.88 -7.41 -12.57
CA THR A 51 -1.68 -6.59 -12.80
C THR A 51 -0.42 -7.45 -12.75
N THR A 52 0.49 -7.24 -13.69
CA THR A 52 1.81 -7.91 -13.70
C THR A 52 2.89 -7.03 -13.08
N GLU A 53 3.97 -7.65 -12.58
CA GLU A 53 5.15 -6.94 -12.10
C GLU A 53 5.69 -5.95 -13.15
N ALA A 54 5.85 -6.43 -14.39
CA ALA A 54 6.34 -5.60 -15.48
C ALA A 54 5.44 -4.39 -15.77
N GLY A 55 4.11 -4.58 -15.75
CA GLY A 55 3.14 -3.51 -15.95
C GLY A 55 3.20 -2.46 -14.83
N LEU A 56 3.27 -2.90 -13.57
CA LEU A 56 3.39 -2.00 -12.43
C LEU A 56 4.72 -1.24 -12.47
N ARG A 57 5.85 -1.91 -12.75
CA ARG A 57 7.16 -1.29 -12.88
C ARG A 57 7.19 -0.24 -13.99
N GLN A 58 6.61 -0.54 -15.16
CA GLN A 58 6.52 0.43 -16.26
C GLN A 58 5.65 1.64 -15.90
N ARG A 59 4.61 1.44 -15.09
CA ARG A 59 3.76 2.53 -14.60
C ARG A 59 4.47 3.39 -13.56
N LEU A 60 5.23 2.78 -12.67
CA LEU A 60 6.04 3.46 -11.65
C LEU A 60 7.20 4.21 -12.28
N LYS A 61 7.92 3.57 -13.21
CA LYS A 61 9.20 4.09 -13.76
C LYS A 61 10.18 4.40 -12.61
N CYS A 62 10.56 5.68 -12.46
CA CYS A 62 11.36 6.18 -11.34
C CYS A 62 10.54 7.03 -10.35
N ASN A 63 9.19 7.03 -10.46
CA ASN A 63 8.34 7.78 -9.56
C ASN A 63 8.13 7.02 -8.26
N ALA A 64 8.19 7.72 -7.15
CA ALA A 64 7.88 7.20 -5.83
C ALA A 64 6.38 7.42 -5.56
N ILE A 65 5.55 6.46 -6.00
CA ILE A 65 4.10 6.50 -5.89
C ILE A 65 3.64 5.19 -5.23
N PRO A 66 2.81 5.22 -4.17
CA PRO A 66 2.26 4.00 -3.59
C PRO A 66 1.32 3.28 -4.55
N ALA A 67 1.21 1.96 -4.39
CA ALA A 67 0.35 1.12 -5.20
C ALA A 67 -0.64 0.35 -4.33
N VAL A 68 -1.91 0.39 -4.69
CA VAL A 68 -2.99 -0.40 -4.07
C VAL A 68 -3.43 -1.46 -5.06
N ILE A 69 -3.27 -2.74 -4.69
CA ILE A 69 -3.54 -3.89 -5.56
C ILE A 69 -4.69 -4.68 -4.94
N ASP A 70 -5.89 -4.46 -5.45
CA ASP A 70 -7.09 -5.15 -5.00
C ASP A 70 -7.24 -6.51 -5.73
N GLU A 71 -8.05 -7.41 -5.16
CA GLU A 71 -8.31 -8.74 -5.73
C GLU A 71 -7.02 -9.57 -5.90
N SER A 72 -6.13 -9.54 -4.92
CA SER A 72 -4.84 -10.26 -4.95
C SER A 72 -4.98 -11.74 -4.56
N GLU A 73 -5.99 -12.44 -5.11
CA GLU A 73 -6.22 -13.86 -4.88
C GLU A 73 -5.48 -14.73 -5.92
N PRO A 74 -4.65 -15.70 -5.49
CA PRO A 74 -3.94 -16.62 -6.38
C PRO A 74 -4.82 -17.81 -6.81
N ASN A 75 -5.92 -17.56 -7.52
CA ASN A 75 -6.90 -18.56 -7.90
C ASN A 75 -6.37 -19.58 -8.90
N THR A 76 -5.45 -19.18 -9.78
CA THR A 76 -4.82 -20.03 -10.79
C THR A 76 -3.30 -20.02 -10.66
N ASN A 77 -2.61 -20.96 -11.31
CA ASN A 77 -1.15 -20.95 -11.37
C ASN A 77 -0.59 -19.65 -12.00
N LYS A 78 -1.32 -19.10 -12.99
CA LYS A 78 -0.95 -17.83 -13.62
C LYS A 78 -1.07 -16.66 -12.62
N ASP A 79 -2.10 -16.68 -11.76
CA ASP A 79 -2.29 -15.66 -10.73
C ASP A 79 -1.20 -15.75 -9.66
N ARG A 80 -0.80 -16.98 -9.29
CA ARG A 80 0.33 -17.20 -8.35
C ARG A 80 1.61 -16.60 -8.88
N LEU A 81 1.98 -16.92 -10.12
CA LEU A 81 3.21 -16.38 -10.74
C LEU A 81 3.19 -14.85 -10.83
N ARG A 82 2.03 -14.25 -11.13
CA ARG A 82 1.88 -12.78 -11.13
C ARG A 82 2.07 -12.20 -9.73
N LEU A 83 1.45 -12.80 -8.74
CA LEU A 83 1.52 -12.33 -7.36
C LEU A 83 2.92 -12.51 -6.78
N ASP A 84 3.60 -13.63 -7.06
CA ASP A 84 5.01 -13.83 -6.69
C ASP A 84 5.91 -12.74 -7.30
N GLY A 85 5.64 -12.33 -8.55
CA GLY A 85 6.34 -11.21 -9.19
C GLY A 85 6.08 -9.87 -8.51
N LEU A 86 4.83 -9.59 -8.11
CA LEU A 86 4.47 -8.37 -7.40
C LEU A 86 5.07 -8.33 -5.98
N LEU A 87 5.11 -9.47 -5.28
CA LEU A 87 5.77 -9.59 -3.98
C LEU A 87 7.28 -9.38 -4.09
N THR A 88 7.91 -9.93 -5.15
CA THR A 88 9.32 -9.66 -5.44
C THR A 88 9.58 -8.17 -5.69
N LEU A 89 8.71 -7.49 -6.45
CA LEU A 89 8.81 -6.05 -6.67
C LEU A 89 8.66 -5.28 -5.35
N ALA A 90 7.68 -5.64 -4.52
CA ALA A 90 7.47 -5.02 -3.22
C ALA A 90 8.69 -5.22 -2.30
N ARG A 91 9.25 -6.44 -2.25
CA ARG A 91 10.47 -6.74 -1.49
C ARG A 91 11.63 -5.84 -1.91
N ASN A 92 11.88 -5.72 -3.20
CA ASN A 92 12.94 -4.87 -3.74
C ASN A 92 12.68 -3.37 -3.49
N ALA A 93 11.40 -2.98 -3.38
CA ALA A 93 11.02 -1.60 -3.08
C ALA A 93 11.11 -1.23 -1.60
N SER A 94 11.29 -2.22 -0.68
CA SER A 94 11.25 -1.99 0.76
C SER A 94 12.39 -1.16 1.28
N SER A 95 13.59 -1.26 0.68
CA SER A 95 14.78 -0.52 1.07
C SER A 95 15.43 0.14 -0.13
N ASP A 96 16.25 1.17 0.11
CA ASP A 96 16.96 1.88 -0.96
C ASP A 96 18.09 1.05 -1.57
N ASP A 97 18.71 0.16 -0.81
CA ASP A 97 19.80 -0.70 -1.29
C ASP A 97 19.32 -1.72 -2.34
N GLU A 98 18.07 -2.18 -2.23
CA GLU A 98 17.45 -3.15 -3.13
C GLU A 98 16.58 -2.51 -4.22
N ALA A 99 16.38 -1.19 -4.20
CA ALA A 99 15.42 -0.48 -5.05
C ALA A 99 15.81 -0.44 -6.55
N ILE A 100 17.03 -0.85 -6.91
CA ILE A 100 17.52 -0.77 -8.29
C ILE A 100 17.26 -2.10 -9.01
N ALA A 101 16.35 -2.07 -9.99
CA ALA A 101 16.13 -3.18 -10.90
C ALA A 101 16.72 -2.87 -12.29
N ILE A 102 17.65 -3.70 -12.73
CA ILE A 102 18.25 -3.60 -14.07
C ILE A 102 17.61 -4.68 -14.94
N LYS A 103 17.01 -4.29 -16.05
CA LYS A 103 16.43 -5.20 -17.04
C LYS A 103 17.01 -4.92 -18.42
N GLY A 104 17.45 -5.96 -19.10
CA GLY A 104 17.81 -5.89 -20.50
C GLY A 104 16.59 -5.63 -21.39
N THR A 105 16.73 -4.80 -22.39
CA THR A 105 15.71 -4.60 -23.44
C THR A 105 16.03 -5.46 -24.65
N VAL A 106 15.04 -5.69 -25.52
CA VAL A 106 15.20 -6.41 -26.77
C VAL A 106 16.19 -5.70 -27.70
N SER A 107 16.39 -4.38 -27.54
CA SER A 107 17.35 -3.57 -28.28
C SER A 107 18.79 -3.65 -27.72
N GLY A 108 19.03 -4.45 -26.67
CA GLY A 108 20.36 -4.60 -26.07
C GLY A 108 20.75 -3.49 -25.08
N GLU A 109 19.89 -2.49 -24.88
CA GLU A 109 20.11 -1.45 -23.86
C GLU A 109 19.60 -1.92 -22.50
N ALA A 110 20.33 -1.63 -21.43
CA ALA A 110 19.88 -1.90 -20.07
C ALA A 110 19.01 -0.74 -19.56
N SER A 111 17.75 -1.03 -19.21
CA SER A 111 16.91 -0.07 -18.50
C SER A 111 17.05 -0.26 -17.02
N SER A 112 17.46 0.80 -16.31
CA SER A 112 17.51 0.83 -14.85
C SER A 112 16.25 1.48 -14.30
N PHE A 113 15.62 0.83 -13.35
CA PHE A 113 14.42 1.33 -12.64
C PHE A 113 14.77 1.44 -11.16
N ARG A 114 14.56 2.60 -10.57
CA ARG A 114 14.61 2.75 -9.12
C ARG A 114 13.20 2.73 -8.58
N ILE A 115 12.83 1.61 -7.93
CA ILE A 115 11.47 1.37 -7.48
C ILE A 115 11.37 1.73 -6.00
N ARG A 116 10.70 2.84 -5.71
CA ARG A 116 10.40 3.31 -4.37
C ARG A 116 8.89 3.41 -4.21
N THR A 117 8.25 2.31 -3.85
CA THR A 117 6.80 2.25 -3.68
C THR A 117 6.44 1.57 -2.36
N MET A 118 5.35 1.98 -1.76
CA MET A 118 4.68 1.25 -0.68
C MET A 118 3.46 0.56 -1.25
N CYS A 119 3.38 -0.76 -1.10
CA CYS A 119 2.28 -1.56 -1.63
C CYS A 119 1.23 -1.83 -0.55
N CYS A 120 -0.04 -1.72 -0.93
CA CYS A 120 -1.18 -2.25 -0.21
C CYS A 120 -1.81 -3.34 -1.06
N PHE A 121 -1.75 -4.59 -0.58
CA PHE A 121 -2.45 -5.72 -1.18
C PHE A 121 -3.79 -5.90 -0.48
N ALA A 122 -4.81 -6.37 -1.21
CA ALA A 122 -6.10 -6.73 -0.63
C ALA A 122 -6.60 -8.05 -1.21
N SER A 123 -6.99 -8.98 -0.32
CA SER A 123 -7.52 -10.30 -0.70
C SER A 123 -8.38 -10.90 0.42
N ILE A 124 -9.00 -12.04 0.17
CA ILE A 124 -9.69 -12.80 1.21
C ILE A 124 -8.66 -13.46 2.13
N ASN A 125 -7.64 -14.11 1.55
CA ASN A 125 -6.55 -14.73 2.29
C ASN A 125 -5.21 -14.14 1.85
N PRO A 126 -4.31 -13.82 2.79
CA PRO A 126 -2.98 -13.34 2.43
C PRO A 126 -2.15 -14.49 1.82
N TYR A 127 -1.38 -14.18 0.78
CA TYR A 127 -0.50 -15.14 0.13
C TYR A 127 0.95 -14.71 0.35
N ILE A 128 1.44 -14.94 1.55
CA ILE A 128 2.80 -14.57 1.97
C ILE A 128 3.53 -15.86 2.35
N LYS A 129 4.40 -16.35 1.48
CA LYS A 129 5.13 -17.62 1.67
C LYS A 129 6.51 -17.41 2.25
N GLU A 130 7.21 -16.41 1.74
CA GLU A 130 8.61 -16.17 2.06
C GLU A 130 8.75 -15.42 3.38
N LEU A 131 9.66 -15.84 4.24
CA LEU A 131 9.98 -15.15 5.50
C LEU A 131 10.40 -13.69 5.25
N ALA A 132 11.08 -13.44 4.13
CA ALA A 132 11.47 -12.11 3.72
C ALA A 132 10.27 -11.18 3.44
N ASP A 133 9.16 -11.71 2.97
CA ASP A 133 7.93 -10.94 2.75
C ASP A 133 7.18 -10.71 4.07
N GLN A 134 7.17 -11.71 4.97
CA GLN A 134 6.55 -11.61 6.28
C GLN A 134 7.15 -10.48 7.13
N SER A 135 8.44 -10.23 7.02
CA SER A 135 9.12 -9.14 7.74
C SER A 135 8.84 -7.75 7.15
N ARG A 136 8.31 -7.65 5.93
CA ARG A 136 8.09 -6.41 5.18
C ARG A 136 6.62 -6.02 5.02
N ILE A 137 5.72 -6.98 5.25
CA ILE A 137 4.28 -6.81 5.00
C ILE A 137 3.52 -6.99 6.30
N ALA A 138 2.91 -5.93 6.80
CA ALA A 138 1.99 -6.00 7.92
C ALA A 138 0.61 -6.48 7.45
N VAL A 139 0.12 -7.58 8.01
CA VAL A 139 -1.21 -8.11 7.70
C VAL A 139 -2.25 -7.46 8.60
N LEU A 140 -3.24 -6.86 7.98
CA LEU A 140 -4.38 -6.22 8.64
C LEU A 140 -5.63 -7.05 8.36
N GLU A 141 -6.07 -7.81 9.34
CA GLU A 141 -7.27 -8.62 9.24
C GLU A 141 -8.51 -7.82 9.63
N ILE A 142 -9.53 -7.85 8.76
CA ILE A 142 -10.82 -7.22 9.01
C ILE A 142 -11.82 -8.30 9.35
N GLU A 143 -12.32 -8.26 10.56
CA GLU A 143 -13.37 -9.14 11.01
C GLU A 143 -14.72 -8.76 10.41
N LYS A 144 -15.46 -9.77 9.97
CA LYS A 144 -16.82 -9.59 9.49
C LYS A 144 -17.76 -9.43 10.65
N LYS A 145 -18.37 -8.27 10.77
CA LYS A 145 -19.42 -8.05 11.78
C LYS A 145 -20.73 -8.72 11.39
N PRO A 146 -21.54 -9.17 12.36
CA PRO A 146 -22.89 -9.66 12.11
C PRO A 146 -23.73 -8.62 11.35
N GLN A 147 -24.55 -9.07 10.41
CA GLN A 147 -25.45 -8.18 9.65
C GLN A 147 -26.69 -7.83 10.48
N THR A 148 -26.56 -6.85 11.35
CA THR A 148 -27.66 -6.26 12.11
C THR A 148 -28.05 -4.91 11.51
N THR A 149 -29.19 -4.34 11.92
CA THR A 149 -29.58 -2.98 11.54
C THR A 149 -28.53 -1.98 11.98
N ALA A 150 -28.02 -2.07 13.20
CA ALA A 150 -26.96 -1.20 13.72
C ALA A 150 -25.70 -1.25 12.86
N THR A 151 -25.24 -2.45 12.44
CA THR A 151 -24.06 -2.59 11.57
C THR A 151 -24.29 -1.96 10.19
N LYS A 152 -25.50 -2.05 9.64
CA LYS A 152 -25.86 -1.39 8.37
C LYS A 152 -25.83 0.12 8.52
N ASP A 153 -26.33 0.66 9.61
CA ASP A 153 -26.33 2.11 9.90
C ASP A 153 -24.91 2.63 10.10
N ASP A 154 -24.03 1.86 10.76
CA ASP A 154 -22.60 2.15 10.86
C ASP A 154 -21.95 2.26 9.47
N PHE A 155 -22.18 1.28 8.59
CA PHE A 155 -21.66 1.31 7.23
C PHE A 155 -22.16 2.52 6.41
N GLN A 156 -23.44 2.85 6.52
CA GLN A 156 -24.01 4.04 5.86
C GLN A 156 -23.38 5.33 6.41
N THR A 157 -23.14 5.37 7.70
CA THR A 157 -22.46 6.52 8.33
C THR A 157 -21.03 6.66 7.86
N ILE A 158 -20.26 5.57 7.77
CA ILE A 158 -18.90 5.56 7.24
C ILE A 158 -18.88 6.06 5.79
N LYS A 159 -19.76 5.52 4.93
CA LYS A 159 -19.86 5.94 3.52
C LYS A 159 -20.20 7.44 3.40
N ARG A 160 -21.14 7.93 4.19
CA ARG A 160 -21.49 9.35 4.21
C ARG A 160 -20.32 10.24 4.63
N ASN A 161 -19.55 9.80 5.65
CA ASN A 161 -18.38 10.52 6.10
C ASN A 161 -17.28 10.55 5.03
N PHE A 162 -17.02 9.44 4.35
CA PHE A 162 -16.07 9.42 3.23
C PHE A 162 -16.50 10.35 2.09
N LEU A 163 -17.77 10.38 1.72
CA LEU A 163 -18.29 11.30 0.71
C LEU A 163 -18.12 12.75 1.14
N ALA A 164 -18.30 13.07 2.42
CA ALA A 164 -18.10 14.42 2.93
C ALA A 164 -16.62 14.83 2.86
N LEU A 165 -15.70 13.95 3.27
CA LEU A 165 -14.26 14.18 3.20
C LEU A 165 -13.77 14.32 1.75
N ASP A 166 -14.28 13.50 0.84
CA ASP A 166 -13.93 13.55 -0.59
C ASP A 166 -14.36 14.88 -1.23
N LYS A 167 -15.56 15.37 -0.91
CA LYS A 167 -16.04 16.70 -1.35
C LYS A 167 -15.18 17.86 -0.84
N LEU A 168 -14.54 17.70 0.32
CA LEU A 168 -13.61 18.68 0.88
C LEU A 168 -12.20 18.57 0.30
N ASN A 169 -11.94 17.64 -0.64
CA ASN A 169 -10.61 17.37 -1.14
C ASN A 169 -9.62 16.99 -0.01
N PHE A 170 -10.12 16.29 1.01
CA PHE A 170 -9.38 15.98 2.23
C PHE A 170 -7.99 15.39 1.95
N GLY A 171 -7.88 14.42 1.03
CA GLY A 171 -6.60 13.78 0.72
C GLY A 171 -5.54 14.76 0.22
N THR A 172 -5.91 15.72 -0.65
CA THR A 172 -4.99 16.76 -1.12
C THR A 172 -4.59 17.70 0.01
N LEU A 173 -5.57 18.15 0.83
CA LEU A 173 -5.29 19.02 1.97
C LEU A 173 -4.40 18.33 3.01
N PHE A 174 -4.67 17.05 3.30
CA PHE A 174 -3.89 16.25 4.22
C PHE A 174 -2.46 16.03 3.70
N THR A 175 -2.29 15.68 2.43
CA THR A 175 -0.96 15.54 1.81
C THR A 175 -0.17 16.86 1.86
N ASN A 176 -0.79 17.98 1.55
CA ASN A 176 -0.15 19.29 1.65
C ASN A 176 0.27 19.64 3.10
N LEU A 177 -0.59 19.32 4.07
CA LEU A 177 -0.27 19.48 5.49
C LEU A 177 0.93 18.61 5.87
N MET A 178 0.94 17.35 5.44
CA MET A 178 2.06 16.43 5.70
C MET A 178 3.37 16.94 5.07
N ILE A 179 3.34 17.45 3.83
CA ILE A 179 4.51 18.07 3.18
C ILE A 179 5.07 19.21 4.05
N SER A 180 4.20 20.10 4.54
CA SER A 180 4.63 21.22 5.37
C SER A 180 5.21 20.79 6.73
N ARG A 181 4.91 19.55 7.16
CA ARG A 181 5.36 18.98 8.43
C ARG A 181 6.50 17.97 8.30
N LEU A 182 6.97 17.69 7.07
CA LEU A 182 8.02 16.69 6.84
C LEU A 182 9.25 16.86 7.76
N PRO A 183 9.83 18.05 7.94
CA PRO A 183 11.00 18.19 8.83
C PRO A 183 10.71 17.82 10.29
N THR A 184 9.50 18.13 10.77
CA THR A 184 9.06 17.77 12.13
C THR A 184 8.74 16.28 12.25
N LEU A 185 8.16 15.67 11.21
CA LEU A 185 7.85 14.25 11.17
C LEU A 185 9.11 13.39 11.19
N GLU A 186 10.13 13.77 10.43
CA GLU A 186 11.42 13.08 10.40
C GLU A 186 12.06 13.10 11.80
N ALA A 187 12.14 14.27 12.44
CA ALA A 187 12.66 14.41 13.79
C ALA A 187 11.86 13.59 14.82
N ASN A 188 10.52 13.64 14.75
CA ASN A 188 9.66 12.91 15.68
C ASN A 188 9.67 11.39 15.42
N LEU A 189 9.84 10.95 14.19
CA LEU A 189 9.94 9.53 13.85
C LEU A 189 11.20 8.90 14.48
N LEU A 190 12.33 9.60 14.43
CA LEU A 190 13.56 9.16 15.10
C LEU A 190 13.37 9.01 16.60
N VAL A 191 12.77 10.02 17.26
CA VAL A 191 12.46 9.96 18.69
C VAL A 191 11.47 8.82 19.01
N PHE A 192 10.49 8.58 18.17
CA PHE A 192 9.53 7.49 18.34
C PHE A 192 10.20 6.12 18.19
N ILE A 193 11.08 5.95 17.20
CA ILE A 193 11.83 4.69 16.98
C ILE A 193 12.73 4.40 18.17
N GLU A 194 13.42 5.42 18.68
CA GLU A 194 14.29 5.31 19.86
C GLU A 194 13.48 4.91 21.11
N ALA A 195 12.38 5.62 21.38
CA ALA A 195 11.50 5.29 22.51
C ALA A 195 10.82 3.91 22.38
N ALA A 196 10.46 3.49 21.17
CA ALA A 196 9.90 2.17 20.93
C ALA A 196 10.95 1.06 21.11
N GLY A 197 12.20 1.31 20.72
CA GLY A 197 13.33 0.41 20.96
C GLY A 197 13.57 0.18 22.46
N ASP A 198 13.49 1.24 23.27
CA ASP A 198 13.66 1.17 24.73
C ASP A 198 12.53 0.37 25.42
N VAL A 199 11.33 0.33 24.84
CA VAL A 199 10.16 -0.40 25.41
C VAL A 199 10.13 -1.86 24.96
N LEU A 200 10.59 -2.15 23.74
CA LEU A 200 10.51 -3.48 23.13
C LEU A 200 11.77 -4.32 23.36
N GLY A 201 12.85 -3.73 23.89
CA GLY A 201 14.07 -4.41 24.38
C GLY A 201 14.90 -5.04 23.27
#